data_34a8a2f73a9a302da9bc7de797579dd3
#
_entry.id   34a8a2f73a9a302da9bc7de797579dd3
#
_cell.length_a   1.000
_cell.length_b   1.000
_cell.length_c   1.000
_cell.angle_alpha   90.00
_cell.angle_beta   90.00
_cell.angle_gamma   90.00
#
_symmetry.space_group_name_H-M   'P 1'
#
loop_
_entity.id
_entity.type
_entity.pdbx_description
1 polymer ?
#
loop_
_entity_poly.entity_id
_entity_poly.type
_entity_poly.pdbx_seq_one_letter_code
_entity_poly.pdbx_strand_id
1 'polypeptide(L)' 'MYKKHVIYKNDKYNMLTVEVQGKTLVVREISDQWGEQGYQFISRPEMLHWAENRFRAEDFVGREDERQAIMDNFRNV' A
#
# COMPACT_ATOMS: atom_id res chain seq x y z
N MET A 1 -3.66 5.20 18.95
CA MET A 1 -3.98 3.76 18.83
C MET A 1 -3.29 3.19 17.60
N TYR A 2 -2.67 2.04 17.75
CA TYR A 2 -1.95 1.38 16.67
C TYR A 2 -2.87 0.43 15.93
N LYS A 3 -2.86 0.51 14.59
CA LYS A 3 -3.67 -0.37 13.76
C LYS A 3 -2.90 -0.74 12.48
N LYS A 4 -2.93 -1.99 12.09
CA LYS A 4 -2.20 -2.50 10.93
C LYS A 4 -3.18 -3.04 9.90
N HIS A 5 -3.00 -2.62 8.65
CA HIS A 5 -3.79 -3.07 7.52
C HIS A 5 -2.87 -3.75 6.51
N VAL A 6 -3.24 -4.94 6.07
CA VAL A 6 -2.51 -5.63 5.01
C VAL A 6 -3.15 -5.25 3.69
N ILE A 7 -2.40 -4.56 2.83
CA ILE A 7 -2.89 -4.15 1.52
C ILE A 7 -2.83 -5.34 0.55
N TYR A 8 -1.67 -6.00 0.49
CA TYR A 8 -1.56 -7.28 -0.20
C TYR A 8 -0.43 -8.08 0.43
N LYS A 9 -0.50 -9.40 0.26
CA LYS A 9 0.54 -10.31 0.73
C LYS A 9 0.56 -11.52 -0.19
N ASN A 10 1.52 -11.56 -1.11
CA ASN A 10 1.72 -12.71 -1.98
C ASN A 10 2.47 -13.81 -1.25
N ASP A 11 3.51 -13.41 -0.49
CA ASP A 11 4.24 -14.29 0.41
C ASP A 11 4.98 -13.41 1.43
N LYS A 12 5.82 -14.02 2.27
CA LYS A 12 6.51 -13.27 3.33
C LYS A 12 7.58 -12.31 2.80
N TYR A 13 7.94 -12.40 1.53
CA TYR A 13 8.94 -11.53 0.90
C TYR A 13 8.34 -10.52 -0.06
N ASN A 14 7.02 -10.59 -0.31
CA ASN A 14 6.33 -9.68 -1.21
C ASN A 14 5.00 -9.28 -0.58
N MET A 15 5.02 -8.17 0.16
CA MET A 15 3.83 -7.69 0.85
C MET A 15 3.87 -6.19 1.02
N LEU A 16 2.72 -5.61 1.23
CA LEU A 16 2.59 -4.20 1.54
C LEU A 16 1.57 -4.03 2.66
N THR A 17 1.96 -3.27 3.67
CA THR A 17 1.10 -2.99 4.82
C THR A 17 1.05 -1.50 5.11
N VAL A 18 -0.03 -1.08 5.76
CA VAL A 18 -0.17 0.29 6.26
C VAL A 18 -0.42 0.21 7.77
N GLU A 19 0.40 0.92 8.53
CA GLU A 19 0.23 1.00 9.98
C GLU A 19 -0.28 2.40 10.33
N VAL A 20 -1.40 2.46 11.02
CA VAL A 20 -1.95 3.73 11.51
C VAL A 20 -1.42 3.96 12.91
N GLN A 21 -0.60 4.98 13.07
CA GLN A 21 0.02 5.34 14.35
C GLN A 21 -0.38 6.76 14.71
N GLY A 22 -1.50 6.90 15.42
CA GLY A 22 -2.05 8.21 15.72
C GLY A 22 -2.47 8.92 14.43
N LYS A 23 -1.82 10.03 14.12
CA LYS A 23 -2.10 10.80 12.90
C LYS A 23 -1.17 10.45 11.75
N THR A 24 -0.24 9.53 11.96
CA THR A 24 0.74 9.15 10.96
C THR A 24 0.35 7.83 10.32
N LEU A 25 0.49 7.76 8.99
CA LEU A 25 0.27 6.54 8.22
C LEU A 25 1.63 6.06 7.73
N VAL A 26 2.03 4.86 8.15
CA VAL A 26 3.32 4.28 7.76
C VAL A 26 3.06 3.15 6.77
N VAL A 27 3.48 3.36 5.53
CA VAL A 27 3.39 2.35 4.49
C VAL A 27 4.71 1.59 4.45
N ARG A 28 4.63 0.27 4.55
CA ARG A 28 5.82 -0.58 4.50
C ARG A 28 5.67 -1.56 3.36
N GLU A 29 6.61 -1.50 2.43
CA GLU A 29 6.63 -2.38 1.27
C GLU A 29 7.83 -3.31 1.38
N ILE A 30 7.59 -4.61 1.28
CA ILE A 30 8.63 -5.63 1.29
C ILE A 30 8.64 -6.29 -0.08
N SER A 31 9.82 -6.35 -0.69
CA SER A 31 10.02 -6.96 -2.01
C SER A 31 11.28 -7.82 -1.98
N ASP A 32 11.23 -8.97 -2.61
CA ASP A 32 12.40 -9.84 -2.74
C ASP A 32 13.44 -9.26 -3.70
N GLN A 33 13.07 -8.23 -4.48
CA GLN A 33 13.97 -7.59 -5.44
C GLN A 33 14.72 -6.39 -4.83
N TRP A 34 14.03 -5.56 -4.03
CA TRP A 34 14.65 -4.35 -3.44
C TRP A 34 14.59 -4.27 -1.94
N GLY A 35 14.18 -5.33 -1.26
CA GLY A 35 14.14 -5.37 0.18
C GLY A 35 12.97 -4.61 0.76
N GLU A 36 13.16 -3.98 1.91
CA GLU A 36 12.11 -3.28 2.64
C GLU A 36 12.23 -1.77 2.47
N GLN A 37 11.11 -1.12 2.15
CA GLN A 37 11.04 0.33 2.06
C GLN A 37 9.87 0.82 2.89
N GLY A 38 10.06 1.96 3.56
CA GLY A 38 9.05 2.59 4.40
C GLY A 38 8.75 4.00 3.94
N TYR A 39 7.47 4.38 4.00
CA TYR A 39 6.99 5.70 3.65
C TYR A 39 6.07 6.21 4.74
N GLN A 40 6.14 7.49 5.07
CA GLN A 40 5.27 8.11 6.08
C GLN A 40 4.41 9.18 5.45
N PHE A 41 3.13 9.19 5.82
CA PHE A 41 2.18 10.19 5.35
C PHE A 41 1.42 10.77 6.54
N ILE A 42 1.02 12.03 6.45
CA ILE A 42 0.30 12.71 7.50
C ILE A 42 -1.21 12.77 7.25
N SER A 43 -1.64 12.31 6.08
CA SER A 43 -3.07 12.29 5.72
C SER A 43 -3.36 11.14 4.76
N ARG A 44 -4.63 10.70 4.76
CA ARG A 44 -5.08 9.67 3.84
C ARG A 44 -5.05 10.10 2.37
N PRO A 45 -5.47 11.33 2.03
CA PRO A 45 -5.34 11.78 0.63
C PRO A 45 -3.92 11.74 0.11
N GLU A 46 -2.94 12.09 0.91
CA GLU A 46 -1.53 12.04 0.54
C GLU A 46 -1.09 10.60 0.26
N MET A 47 -1.47 9.67 1.15
CA MET A 47 -1.19 8.25 0.97
C MET A 47 -1.86 7.70 -0.28
N LEU A 48 -3.13 8.04 -0.52
CA LEU A 48 -3.87 7.59 -1.69
C LEU A 48 -3.24 8.12 -2.98
N HIS A 49 -2.78 9.36 -2.97
CA HIS A 49 -2.09 9.95 -4.10
C HIS A 49 -0.81 9.17 -4.43
N TRP A 50 -0.04 8.84 -3.40
CA TRP A 50 1.16 8.00 -3.56
C TRP A 50 0.77 6.63 -4.14
N ALA A 51 -0.29 6.02 -3.63
CA ALA A 51 -0.73 4.70 -4.07
C ALA A 51 -1.15 4.72 -5.54
N GLU A 52 -1.84 5.75 -5.99
CA GLU A 52 -2.24 5.89 -7.39
C GLU A 52 -1.03 5.98 -8.32
N ASN A 53 0.03 6.65 -7.89
CA ASN A 53 1.26 6.76 -8.66
C ASN A 53 2.11 5.50 -8.62
N ARG A 54 2.03 4.74 -7.52
CA ARG A 54 2.77 3.48 -7.35
C ARG A 54 2.12 2.34 -8.12
N PHE A 55 0.79 2.29 -8.12
CA PHE A 55 0.00 1.24 -8.76
C PHE A 55 -0.81 1.82 -9.91
N ARG A 56 -0.12 2.18 -10.98
CA ARG A 56 -0.75 2.84 -12.12
C ARG A 56 -1.54 1.83 -12.95
N ALA A 57 -2.66 2.30 -13.53
CA ALA A 57 -3.53 1.45 -14.34
C ALA A 57 -2.78 0.81 -15.51
N GLU A 58 -1.84 1.53 -16.11
CA GLU A 58 -1.06 1.04 -17.24
C GLU A 58 -0.15 -0.15 -16.90
N ASP A 59 0.20 -0.31 -15.60
CA ASP A 59 1.00 -1.43 -15.15
C ASP A 59 0.13 -2.66 -14.85
N PHE A 60 -1.19 -2.51 -14.91
CA PHE A 60 -2.14 -3.57 -14.58
C PHE A 60 -3.10 -3.90 -15.74
N VAL A 61 -2.66 -3.65 -16.97
CA VAL A 61 -3.46 -4.01 -18.15
C VAL A 61 -3.66 -5.53 -18.14
N GLY A 62 -4.92 -5.97 -18.20
CA GLY A 62 -5.27 -7.39 -18.07
C GLY A 62 -5.38 -7.87 -16.63
N ARG A 63 -5.07 -7.00 -15.65
CA ARG A 63 -5.13 -7.32 -14.21
C ARG A 63 -5.82 -6.20 -13.43
N GLU A 64 -6.83 -5.60 -14.04
CA GLU A 64 -7.54 -4.45 -13.46
C GLU A 64 -8.18 -4.80 -12.11
N ASP A 65 -8.65 -6.05 -11.96
CA ASP A 65 -9.25 -6.50 -10.71
C ASP A 65 -8.24 -6.49 -9.55
N GLU A 66 -6.98 -6.85 -9.84
CA GLU A 66 -5.92 -6.79 -8.82
C GLU A 66 -5.66 -5.37 -8.38
N ARG A 67 -5.58 -4.44 -9.32
CA ARG A 67 -5.36 -3.03 -9.00
C ARG A 67 -6.53 -2.48 -8.18
N GLN A 68 -7.75 -2.82 -8.57
CA GLN A 68 -8.93 -2.35 -7.86
C GLN A 68 -8.94 -2.84 -6.40
N ALA A 69 -8.58 -4.10 -6.19
CA ALA A 69 -8.50 -4.66 -4.84
C ALA A 69 -7.45 -3.94 -4.00
N ILE A 70 -6.28 -3.66 -4.58
CA ILE A 70 -5.22 -2.93 -3.90
C ILE A 70 -5.70 -1.52 -3.50
N MET A 71 -6.28 -0.81 -4.44
CA MET A 71 -6.76 0.56 -4.20
C MET A 71 -7.89 0.59 -3.17
N ASP A 72 -8.80 -0.40 -3.22
CA ASP A 72 -9.89 -0.50 -2.25
C ASP A 72 -9.33 -0.74 -0.84
N ASN A 73 -8.29 -1.55 -0.71
CA ASN A 73 -7.67 -1.80 0.58
C ASN A 73 -7.03 -0.53 1.15
N PHE A 74 -6.41 0.29 0.28
CA PHE A 74 -5.88 1.59 0.71
C PHE A 74 -7.00 2.53 1.18
N ARG A 75 -8.14 2.52 0.49
CA ARG A 75 -9.28 3.38 0.85
C ARG A 75 -9.91 2.96 2.17
N ASN A 76 -9.76 1.70 2.57
CA ASN A 76 -10.32 1.18 3.81
C ASN A 76 -9.40 1.38 5.03
N VAL A 77 -8.26 1.97 4.84
CA VAL A 77 -7.33 2.25 5.94
C VAL A 77 -7.89 3.31 6.92
#